data_043c52fe38aaab38dcd4e8b65950987d
#
_entry.id   043c52fe38aaab38dcd4e8b65950987d
#
_cell.length_a   1.000
_cell.length_b   1.000
_cell.length_c   1.000
_cell.angle_alpha   90.00
_cell.angle_beta   90.00
_cell.angle_gamma   90.00
#
_symmetry.space_group_name_H-M   'P 1'
#
loop_
_entity.id
_entity.type
_entity.pdbx_description
1 polymer ?
#
loop_
_entity_poly.entity_id
_entity_poly.type
_entity_poly.pdbx_seq_one_letter_code
_entity_poly.pdbx_strand_id
1 'polypeptide(L)'
;MTTPTALLIATAIGALLSLPVQAQDLDETQTAEAMDFAMHDAVFTMYHEIGHLLIGELGLPVLGKEEDAADALATIMLLLDSSNDDSYNALIDSADGWYFNAVKSTGEGVDAFSYYSDHSLDIQRAYAMVCMMVGKDPDAFSETAEAYDLDVDRREACGHTFAQAASAWATLLEPHMVVEAPGAEITV
;
A
#
# COMPACT_ATOMS: atom_id res chain seq x y z
N MET A 1 -59.27 -2.34 -42.79
CA MET A 1 -58.95 -1.01 -42.20
C MET A 1 -58.30 -1.22 -40.87
N THR A 2 -56.99 -1.24 -40.86
CA THR A 2 -56.17 -1.43 -39.67
C THR A 2 -55.29 -0.23 -39.54
N THR A 3 -55.53 0.55 -38.49
CA THR A 3 -54.73 1.74 -38.12
C THR A 3 -53.44 1.32 -37.43
N PRO A 4 -52.28 1.94 -37.75
CA PRO A 4 -51.06 1.68 -37.07
C PRO A 4 -50.91 2.66 -35.89
N THR A 5 -50.89 2.14 -34.66
CA THR A 5 -50.56 2.90 -33.46
C THR A 5 -49.41 2.20 -32.74
N ALA A 6 -48.22 2.31 -33.29
CA ALA A 6 -47.01 1.85 -32.62
C ALA A 6 -45.79 2.58 -33.20
N LEU A 7 -45.58 3.85 -32.83
CA LEU A 7 -44.28 4.50 -33.02
C LEU A 7 -44.19 5.82 -32.24
N LEU A 8 -44.11 5.81 -30.94
CA LEU A 8 -43.81 7.03 -30.14
C LEU A 8 -43.23 6.75 -28.72
N ILE A 9 -42.56 5.63 -28.48
CA ILE A 9 -41.93 5.37 -27.14
C ILE A 9 -40.40 5.20 -27.19
N ALA A 10 -39.78 5.43 -28.33
CA ALA A 10 -38.35 5.14 -28.47
C ALA A 10 -37.37 6.35 -28.32
N THR A 11 -37.84 7.54 -27.98
CA THR A 11 -37.00 8.77 -27.98
C THR A 11 -36.80 9.44 -26.62
N ALA A 12 -37.25 8.85 -25.53
CA ALA A 12 -37.12 9.46 -24.19
C ALA A 12 -36.03 8.85 -23.29
N ILE A 13 -35.33 7.79 -23.70
CA ILE A 13 -34.30 7.12 -22.85
C ILE A 13 -32.87 7.59 -23.18
N GLY A 14 -32.65 8.32 -24.26
CA GLY A 14 -31.31 8.74 -24.70
C GLY A 14 -30.75 10.00 -24.04
N ALA A 15 -31.52 10.72 -23.24
CA ALA A 15 -31.10 12.05 -22.73
C ALA A 15 -30.62 12.07 -21.26
N LEU A 16 -30.57 10.93 -20.58
CA LEU A 16 -30.19 10.85 -19.16
C LEU A 16 -28.76 10.37 -18.89
N LEU A 17 -27.96 10.12 -19.91
CA LEU A 17 -26.62 9.51 -19.75
C LEU A 17 -25.43 10.45 -20.04
N SER A 18 -25.65 11.76 -20.12
CA SER A 18 -24.55 12.72 -20.27
C SER A 18 -24.65 13.87 -19.29
N LEU A 19 -24.71 13.56 -18.00
CA LEU A 19 -24.30 14.55 -17.02
C LEU A 19 -22.76 14.58 -17.08
N PRO A 20 -22.14 15.74 -17.36
CA PRO A 20 -20.70 15.85 -17.25
C PRO A 20 -20.34 15.53 -15.80
N VAL A 21 -19.47 14.54 -15.60
CA VAL A 21 -18.77 14.39 -14.33
C VAL A 21 -17.94 15.68 -14.20
N GLN A 22 -18.43 16.61 -13.43
CA GLN A 22 -17.63 17.77 -13.05
C GLN A 22 -16.58 17.26 -12.07
N ALA A 23 -15.31 17.30 -12.48
CA ALA A 23 -14.23 17.23 -11.53
C ALA A 23 -14.47 18.37 -10.51
N GLN A 24 -14.62 18.04 -9.24
CA GLN A 24 -14.65 19.03 -8.19
C GLN A 24 -13.26 19.66 -8.14
N ASP A 25 -13.20 20.99 -8.29
CA ASP A 25 -11.97 21.71 -8.01
C ASP A 25 -11.69 21.56 -6.51
N LEU A 26 -10.55 21.01 -6.18
CA LEU A 26 -10.08 20.89 -4.80
C LEU A 26 -9.77 22.31 -4.28
N ASP A 27 -10.11 22.58 -3.03
CA ASP A 27 -9.63 23.79 -2.36
C ASP A 27 -8.14 23.67 -2.00
N GLU A 28 -7.55 24.74 -1.46
CA GLU A 28 -6.11 24.76 -1.13
C GLU A 28 -5.74 23.70 -0.08
N THR A 29 -6.61 23.46 0.89
CA THR A 29 -6.38 22.45 1.95
C THR A 29 -6.45 21.05 1.38
N GLN A 30 -7.49 20.75 0.61
CA GLN A 30 -7.65 19.45 -0.06
C GLN A 30 -6.51 19.18 -1.05
N THR A 31 -6.01 20.23 -1.72
CA THR A 31 -4.86 20.11 -2.61
C THR A 31 -3.59 19.76 -1.85
N ALA A 32 -3.35 20.41 -0.70
CA ALA A 32 -2.20 20.10 0.15
C ALA A 32 -2.27 18.67 0.70
N GLU A 33 -3.41 18.25 1.26
CA GLU A 33 -3.62 16.88 1.75
C GLU A 33 -3.41 15.82 0.65
N ALA A 34 -3.90 16.07 -0.56
CA ALA A 34 -3.70 15.16 -1.69
C ALA A 34 -2.22 15.11 -2.14
N MET A 35 -1.49 16.21 -2.01
CA MET A 35 -0.04 16.24 -2.30
C MET A 35 0.74 15.49 -1.24
N ASP A 36 0.42 15.64 0.04
CA ASP A 36 1.08 14.93 1.14
C ASP A 36 0.84 13.42 0.98
N PHE A 37 -0.41 13.00 0.74
CA PHE A 37 -0.75 11.60 0.44
C PHE A 37 0.07 11.04 -0.73
N ALA A 38 0.16 11.77 -1.84
CA ALA A 38 0.93 11.33 -3.01
C ALA A 38 2.44 11.26 -2.73
N MET A 39 2.97 12.16 -1.91
CA MET A 39 4.38 12.12 -1.49
C MET A 39 4.67 10.94 -0.58
N HIS A 40 3.78 10.64 0.36
CA HIS A 40 3.88 9.49 1.25
C HIS A 40 3.87 8.16 0.47
N ASP A 41 2.93 8.01 -0.47
CA ASP A 41 2.87 6.85 -1.36
C ASP A 41 4.14 6.71 -2.22
N ALA A 42 4.66 7.83 -2.74
CA ALA A 42 5.91 7.82 -3.50
C ALA A 42 7.12 7.39 -2.65
N VAL A 43 7.18 7.80 -1.38
CA VAL A 43 8.25 7.38 -0.46
C VAL A 43 8.17 5.88 -0.18
N PHE A 44 6.98 5.35 0.09
CA PHE A 44 6.79 3.90 0.26
C PHE A 44 7.19 3.14 -1.00
N THR A 45 6.70 3.58 -2.16
CA THR A 45 7.02 2.96 -3.46
C THR A 45 8.53 2.96 -3.70
N MET A 46 9.24 4.03 -3.38
CA MET A 46 10.70 4.07 -3.52
C MET A 46 11.39 2.98 -2.69
N TYR A 47 10.98 2.76 -1.44
CA TYR A 47 11.54 1.68 -0.61
C TYR A 47 11.12 0.29 -1.10
N HIS A 48 9.92 0.16 -1.66
CA HIS A 48 9.46 -1.07 -2.31
C HIS A 48 10.36 -1.43 -3.51
N GLU A 49 10.64 -0.48 -4.40
CA GLU A 49 11.53 -0.68 -5.55
C GLU A 49 12.98 -0.98 -5.12
N ILE A 50 13.44 -0.39 -4.02
CA ILE A 50 14.73 -0.77 -3.41
C ILE A 50 14.70 -2.23 -2.96
N GLY A 51 13.58 -2.74 -2.48
CA GLY A 51 13.40 -4.16 -2.15
C GLY A 51 13.70 -5.06 -3.36
N HIS A 52 13.10 -4.80 -4.50
CA HIS A 52 13.36 -5.51 -5.75
C HIS A 52 14.82 -5.41 -6.18
N LEU A 53 15.39 -4.20 -6.11
CA LEU A 53 16.79 -3.97 -6.44
C LEU A 53 17.71 -4.84 -5.58
N LEU A 54 17.52 -4.89 -4.27
CA LEU A 54 18.33 -5.69 -3.35
C LEU A 54 18.16 -7.19 -3.60
N ILE A 55 16.93 -7.66 -3.83
CA ILE A 55 16.67 -9.06 -4.16
C ILE A 55 17.41 -9.46 -5.43
N GLY A 56 17.29 -8.67 -6.50
CA GLY A 56 17.87 -8.97 -7.79
C GLY A 56 19.40 -8.86 -7.80
N GLU A 57 19.97 -7.76 -7.31
CA GLU A 57 21.41 -7.51 -7.36
C GLU A 57 22.22 -8.40 -6.41
N LEU A 58 21.66 -8.73 -5.24
CA LEU A 58 22.34 -9.57 -4.26
C LEU A 58 21.97 -11.06 -4.39
N GLY A 59 21.02 -11.40 -5.28
CA GLY A 59 20.55 -12.78 -5.48
C GLY A 59 19.89 -13.37 -4.24
N LEU A 60 19.09 -12.57 -3.51
CA LEU A 60 18.49 -12.98 -2.25
C LEU A 60 17.37 -14.00 -2.48
N PRO A 61 17.24 -15.05 -1.67
CA PRO A 61 16.18 -16.01 -1.80
C PRO A 61 14.85 -15.46 -1.29
N VAL A 62 13.78 -15.65 -2.07
CA VAL A 62 12.41 -15.31 -1.70
C VAL A 62 11.56 -16.58 -1.64
N LEU A 63 10.86 -16.81 -0.53
CA LEU A 63 10.04 -18.00 -0.30
C LEU A 63 8.55 -17.82 -0.64
N GLY A 64 8.21 -16.75 -1.28
CA GLY A 64 6.84 -16.41 -1.64
C GLY A 64 6.81 -15.49 -2.84
N LYS A 65 5.87 -14.55 -2.81
CA LYS A 65 5.83 -13.49 -3.80
C LYS A 65 6.92 -12.46 -3.50
N GLU A 66 7.69 -12.10 -4.50
CA GLU A 66 8.72 -11.07 -4.37
C GLU A 66 8.12 -9.71 -4.00
N GLU A 67 6.93 -9.41 -4.54
CA GLU A 67 6.15 -8.21 -4.24
C GLU A 67 5.83 -8.08 -2.74
N ASP A 68 5.41 -9.19 -2.10
CA ASP A 68 5.12 -9.19 -0.66
C ASP A 68 6.40 -9.01 0.17
N ALA A 69 7.54 -9.52 -0.33
CA ALA A 69 8.83 -9.30 0.32
C ALA A 69 9.30 -7.85 0.20
N ALA A 70 9.12 -7.22 -0.98
CA ALA A 70 9.44 -5.81 -1.20
C ALA A 70 8.57 -4.89 -0.33
N ASP A 71 7.25 -5.16 -0.24
CA ASP A 71 6.34 -4.45 0.67
C ASP A 71 6.79 -4.57 2.13
N ALA A 72 7.21 -5.76 2.54
CA ALA A 72 7.69 -5.98 3.90
C ALA A 72 8.97 -5.18 4.18
N LEU A 73 9.91 -5.12 3.24
CA LEU A 73 11.12 -4.31 3.40
C LEU A 73 10.78 -2.83 3.50
N ALA A 74 9.95 -2.29 2.59
CA ALA A 74 9.53 -0.89 2.62
C ALA A 74 8.90 -0.53 3.97
N THR A 75 7.98 -1.37 4.44
CA THR A 75 7.34 -1.18 5.75
C THR A 75 8.36 -1.21 6.90
N ILE A 76 9.30 -2.15 6.90
CA ILE A 76 10.35 -2.25 7.93
C ILE A 76 11.24 -1.01 7.92
N MET A 77 11.68 -0.56 6.75
CA MET A 77 12.58 0.58 6.63
C MET A 77 11.93 1.86 7.18
N LEU A 78 10.67 2.11 6.83
CA LEU A 78 9.92 3.26 7.34
C LEU A 78 9.62 3.14 8.85
N LEU A 79 9.35 1.95 9.38
CA LEU A 79 9.15 1.71 10.81
C LEU A 79 10.44 1.86 11.64
N LEU A 80 11.60 1.69 11.02
CA LEU A 80 12.90 1.84 11.67
C LEU A 80 13.49 3.25 11.48
N ASP A 81 12.96 4.06 10.60
CA ASP A 81 13.37 5.45 10.40
C ASP A 81 12.83 6.34 11.51
N SER A 82 13.51 6.32 12.65
CA SER A 82 13.17 7.17 13.81
C SER A 82 13.57 8.63 13.62
N SER A 83 14.15 9.01 12.49
CA SER A 83 14.61 10.38 12.21
C SER A 83 13.52 11.27 11.61
N ASN A 84 12.42 10.69 11.18
CA ASN A 84 11.35 11.38 10.45
C ASN A 84 9.96 10.95 10.95
N ASP A 85 9.25 11.86 11.63
CA ASP A 85 7.88 11.63 12.07
C ASP A 85 6.91 11.38 10.89
N ASP A 86 7.30 11.79 9.67
CA ASP A 86 6.53 11.58 8.45
C ASP A 86 6.54 10.13 7.97
N SER A 87 7.50 9.31 8.39
CA SER A 87 7.59 7.90 7.99
C SER A 87 6.36 7.08 8.43
N TYR A 88 5.80 7.40 9.60
CA TYR A 88 4.58 6.75 10.09
C TYR A 88 3.34 7.20 9.29
N ASN A 89 3.26 8.48 8.93
CA ASN A 89 2.21 8.98 8.05
C ASN A 89 2.31 8.34 6.65
N ALA A 90 3.50 8.21 6.12
CA ALA A 90 3.72 7.54 4.83
C ALA A 90 3.22 6.09 4.83
N LEU A 91 3.39 5.36 5.94
CA LEU A 91 2.87 4.00 6.08
C LEU A 91 1.34 3.97 6.15
N ILE A 92 0.72 4.88 6.90
CA ILE A 92 -0.74 4.97 7.01
C ILE A 92 -1.34 5.28 5.65
N ASP A 93 -0.86 6.31 4.98
CA ASP A 93 -1.37 6.75 3.68
C ASP A 93 -1.20 5.68 2.60
N SER A 94 -0.06 4.97 2.59
CA SER A 94 0.15 3.89 1.63
C SER A 94 -0.75 2.68 1.89
N ALA A 95 -0.98 2.31 3.16
CA ALA A 95 -1.94 1.27 3.51
C ALA A 95 -3.36 1.66 3.11
N ASP A 96 -3.75 2.91 3.36
CA ASP A 96 -5.06 3.45 2.96
C ASP A 96 -5.21 3.50 1.43
N GLY A 97 -4.14 3.82 0.70
CA GLY A 97 -4.13 3.77 -0.77
C GLY A 97 -4.51 2.38 -1.30
N TRP A 98 -3.87 1.32 -0.79
CA TRP A 98 -4.22 -0.06 -1.12
C TRP A 98 -5.63 -0.44 -0.69
N TYR A 99 -6.06 -0.01 0.49
CA TYR A 99 -7.41 -0.24 0.98
C TYR A 99 -8.47 0.40 0.07
N PHE A 100 -8.29 1.66 -0.32
CA PHE A 100 -9.21 2.36 -1.22
C PHE A 100 -9.26 1.73 -2.61
N ASN A 101 -8.14 1.28 -3.15
CA ASN A 101 -8.11 0.53 -4.40
C ASN A 101 -8.90 -0.78 -4.30
N ALA A 102 -8.75 -1.51 -3.20
CA ALA A 102 -9.51 -2.72 -2.94
C ALA A 102 -11.02 -2.46 -2.89
N VAL A 103 -11.44 -1.42 -2.14
CA VAL A 103 -12.87 -1.04 -2.03
C VAL A 103 -13.45 -0.64 -3.39
N LYS A 104 -12.71 0.12 -4.19
CA LYS A 104 -13.10 0.48 -5.55
C LYS A 104 -13.29 -0.75 -6.42
N SER A 105 -12.37 -1.70 -6.36
CA SER A 105 -12.41 -2.93 -7.16
C SER A 105 -13.55 -3.87 -6.78
N THR A 106 -14.06 -3.85 -5.54
CA THR A 106 -15.19 -4.69 -5.11
C THR A 106 -16.48 -4.38 -5.88
N GLY A 107 -16.65 -3.17 -6.40
CA GLY A 107 -17.77 -2.77 -7.24
C GLY A 107 -17.74 -3.36 -8.66
N GLU A 108 -16.61 -3.90 -9.10
CA GLU A 108 -16.40 -4.43 -10.45
C GLU A 108 -16.66 -5.96 -10.54
N GLY A 109 -16.90 -6.61 -9.42
CA GLY A 109 -17.17 -8.06 -9.32
C GLY A 109 -15.91 -8.90 -9.15
N VAL A 110 -16.09 -10.21 -8.91
CA VAL A 110 -14.96 -11.13 -8.61
C VAL A 110 -13.99 -11.33 -9.77
N ASP A 111 -14.42 -11.09 -11.00
CA ASP A 111 -13.56 -11.21 -12.19
C ASP A 111 -12.54 -10.04 -12.30
N ALA A 112 -12.75 -8.96 -11.55
CA ALA A 112 -11.81 -7.84 -11.47
C ALA A 112 -10.56 -8.18 -10.65
N PHE A 113 -10.61 -9.22 -9.80
CA PHE A 113 -9.47 -9.62 -8.98
C PHE A 113 -8.46 -10.46 -9.78
N SER A 114 -7.24 -9.97 -9.88
CA SER A 114 -6.15 -10.67 -10.56
C SER A 114 -5.51 -11.72 -9.66
N TYR A 115 -6.20 -12.83 -9.40
CA TYR A 115 -5.71 -13.91 -8.53
C TYR A 115 -4.41 -14.57 -8.98
N TYR A 116 -4.03 -14.39 -10.25
CA TYR A 116 -2.79 -14.90 -10.85
C TYR A 116 -1.67 -13.85 -10.89
N SER A 117 -1.88 -12.68 -10.32
CA SER A 117 -0.89 -11.61 -10.26
C SER A 117 0.31 -11.98 -9.37
N ASP A 118 1.47 -11.45 -9.69
CA ASP A 118 2.65 -11.52 -8.83
C ASP A 118 2.44 -10.71 -7.52
N HIS A 119 1.55 -9.70 -7.55
CA HIS A 119 1.12 -8.98 -6.37
C HIS A 119 0.04 -9.77 -5.60
N SER A 120 0.04 -9.62 -4.29
CA SER A 120 -1.12 -9.96 -3.45
C SER A 120 -2.26 -8.99 -3.72
N LEU A 121 -3.50 -9.36 -3.34
CA LEU A 121 -4.62 -8.44 -3.50
C LEU A 121 -4.39 -7.17 -2.67
N ASP A 122 -4.83 -6.02 -3.18
CA ASP A 122 -4.65 -4.72 -2.53
C ASP A 122 -5.10 -4.74 -1.07
N ILE A 123 -6.23 -5.38 -0.79
CA ILE A 123 -6.71 -5.55 0.58
C ILE A 123 -5.75 -6.38 1.45
N GLN A 124 -5.08 -7.40 0.89
CA GLN A 124 -4.11 -8.21 1.62
C GLN A 124 -2.84 -7.41 1.90
N ARG A 125 -2.39 -6.60 0.94
CA ARG A 125 -1.24 -5.69 1.09
C ARG A 125 -1.50 -4.67 2.21
N ALA A 126 -2.66 -3.98 2.19
CA ALA A 126 -3.06 -3.04 3.22
C ALA A 126 -3.04 -3.68 4.63
N TYR A 127 -3.69 -4.82 4.80
CA TYR A 127 -3.74 -5.50 6.11
C TYR A 127 -2.37 -6.06 6.54
N ALA A 128 -1.52 -6.47 5.63
CA ALA A 128 -0.16 -6.93 5.95
C ALA A 128 0.70 -5.78 6.49
N MET A 129 0.63 -4.60 5.84
CA MET A 129 1.31 -3.39 6.30
C MET A 129 0.83 -2.96 7.68
N VAL A 130 -0.49 -2.80 7.86
CA VAL A 130 -1.09 -2.40 9.15
C VAL A 130 -0.71 -3.38 10.26
N CYS A 131 -0.69 -4.69 9.98
CA CYS A 131 -0.26 -5.66 10.97
C CYS A 131 1.22 -5.47 11.38
N MET A 132 2.10 -5.15 10.45
CA MET A 132 3.51 -4.86 10.76
C MET A 132 3.67 -3.56 11.54
N MET A 133 2.90 -2.53 11.22
CA MET A 133 2.86 -1.25 11.93
C MET A 133 2.44 -1.47 13.39
N VAL A 134 1.30 -2.12 13.61
CA VAL A 134 0.78 -2.47 14.95
C VAL A 134 1.75 -3.40 15.70
N GLY A 135 2.37 -4.33 14.98
CA GLY A 135 3.34 -5.26 15.57
C GLY A 135 4.62 -4.59 16.04
N LYS A 136 5.04 -3.49 15.42
CA LYS A 136 6.22 -2.71 15.80
C LYS A 136 5.93 -1.70 16.90
N ASP A 137 4.83 -0.97 16.76
CA ASP A 137 4.46 0.12 17.68
C ASP A 137 2.93 0.13 17.88
N PRO A 138 2.42 -0.73 18.79
CA PRO A 138 0.98 -0.88 19.02
C PRO A 138 0.32 0.39 19.58
N ASP A 139 1.08 1.24 20.27
CA ASP A 139 0.55 2.48 20.85
C ASP A 139 0.39 3.55 19.76
N ALA A 140 1.40 3.73 18.91
CA ALA A 140 1.36 4.70 17.83
C ALA A 140 0.28 4.36 16.77
N PHE A 141 0.06 3.08 16.51
CA PHE A 141 -0.88 2.61 15.49
C PHE A 141 -2.20 2.05 16.06
N SER A 142 -2.56 2.42 17.30
CA SER A 142 -3.81 1.96 17.93
C SER A 142 -5.05 2.40 17.15
N GLU A 143 -5.11 3.66 16.73
CA GLU A 143 -6.22 4.21 15.93
C GLU A 143 -6.29 3.55 14.54
N THR A 144 -5.16 3.32 13.91
CA THR A 144 -5.09 2.60 12.64
C THR A 144 -5.61 1.17 12.77
N ALA A 145 -5.22 0.46 13.84
CA ALA A 145 -5.72 -0.88 14.11
C ALA A 145 -7.23 -0.92 14.32
N GLU A 146 -7.81 0.12 14.93
CA GLU A 146 -9.26 0.26 15.10
C GLU A 146 -9.96 0.56 13.77
N ALA A 147 -9.42 1.46 12.97
CA ALA A 147 -9.96 1.82 11.66
C ALA A 147 -10.01 0.62 10.69
N TYR A 148 -9.07 -0.30 10.82
CA TYR A 148 -9.00 -1.53 10.03
C TYR A 148 -9.72 -2.72 10.68
N ASP A 149 -10.46 -2.53 11.75
CA ASP A 149 -11.17 -3.60 12.50
C ASP A 149 -10.25 -4.80 12.85
N LEU A 150 -8.97 -4.55 13.13
CA LEU A 150 -8.07 -5.61 13.58
C LEU A 150 -8.51 -6.10 14.96
N ASP A 151 -8.91 -7.38 15.03
CA ASP A 151 -9.28 -7.98 16.30
C ASP A 151 -8.07 -8.15 17.26
N VAL A 152 -8.36 -8.36 18.55
CA VAL A 152 -7.33 -8.42 19.60
C VAL A 152 -6.34 -9.55 19.35
N ASP A 153 -6.81 -10.75 18.96
CA ASP A 153 -5.95 -11.91 18.71
C ASP A 153 -5.01 -11.64 17.53
N ARG A 154 -5.51 -10.95 16.51
CA ARG A 154 -4.68 -10.57 15.37
C ARG A 154 -3.65 -9.50 15.75
N ARG A 155 -4.03 -8.47 16.53
CA ARG A 155 -3.09 -7.45 17.02
C ARG A 155 -1.95 -8.07 17.83
N GLU A 156 -2.25 -9.03 18.72
CA GLU A 156 -1.22 -9.77 19.47
C GLU A 156 -0.27 -10.56 18.53
N ALA A 157 -0.82 -11.21 17.51
CA ALA A 157 -0.01 -11.96 16.53
C ALA A 157 0.86 -11.06 15.65
N CYS A 158 0.50 -9.80 15.43
CA CYS A 158 1.23 -8.85 14.58
C CYS A 158 2.66 -8.60 15.09
N GLY A 159 2.88 -8.60 16.40
CA GLY A 159 4.24 -8.49 16.97
C GLY A 159 5.17 -9.59 16.48
N HIS A 160 4.68 -10.83 16.40
CA HIS A 160 5.45 -11.94 15.83
C HIS A 160 5.66 -11.78 14.32
N THR A 161 4.64 -11.34 13.59
CA THR A 161 4.72 -11.09 12.13
C THR A 161 5.81 -10.07 11.81
N PHE A 162 5.83 -8.92 12.50
CA PHE A 162 6.87 -7.91 12.33
C PHE A 162 8.25 -8.44 12.68
N ALA A 163 8.41 -9.06 13.85
CA ALA A 163 9.70 -9.55 14.32
C ALA A 163 10.29 -10.59 13.36
N GLN A 164 9.47 -11.49 12.81
CA GLN A 164 9.90 -12.50 11.86
C GLN A 164 10.35 -11.87 10.53
N ALA A 165 9.58 -10.95 9.97
CA ALA A 165 9.92 -10.26 8.72
C ALA A 165 11.21 -9.43 8.88
N ALA A 166 11.31 -8.63 9.95
CA ALA A 166 12.49 -7.81 10.23
C ALA A 166 13.76 -8.67 10.44
N SER A 167 13.63 -9.78 11.18
CA SER A 167 14.76 -10.71 11.38
C SER A 167 15.18 -11.41 10.08
N ALA A 168 14.23 -11.78 9.22
CA ALA A 168 14.53 -12.37 7.93
C ALA A 168 15.31 -11.41 7.03
N TRP A 169 14.83 -10.17 6.86
CA TRP A 169 15.53 -9.15 6.09
C TRP A 169 16.90 -8.80 6.67
N ALA A 170 17.03 -8.65 8.00
CA ALA A 170 18.31 -8.40 8.64
C ALA A 170 19.31 -9.53 8.35
N THR A 171 18.87 -10.78 8.45
CA THR A 171 19.72 -11.96 8.18
C THR A 171 20.17 -12.01 6.72
N LEU A 172 19.29 -11.69 5.78
CA LEU A 172 19.60 -11.70 4.35
C LEU A 172 20.57 -10.58 3.97
N LEU A 173 20.45 -9.42 4.59
CA LEU A 173 21.28 -8.25 4.27
C LEU A 173 22.62 -8.24 5.02
N GLU A 174 22.74 -8.87 6.19
CA GLU A 174 23.94 -8.89 7.01
C GLU A 174 25.24 -9.20 6.23
N PRO A 175 25.29 -10.21 5.33
CA PRO A 175 26.51 -10.53 4.56
C PRO A 175 26.94 -9.44 3.58
N HIS A 176 26.03 -8.51 3.26
CA HIS A 176 26.20 -7.45 2.26
C HIS A 176 26.42 -6.07 2.91
N MET A 177 26.31 -5.99 4.23
CA MET A 177 26.56 -4.74 4.96
C MET A 177 28.03 -4.42 4.98
N VAL A 178 28.41 -3.28 4.37
CA VAL A 178 29.78 -2.75 4.49
C VAL A 178 29.88 -2.03 5.82
N VAL A 179 30.56 -2.63 6.79
CA VAL A 179 30.94 -1.92 8.00
C VAL A 179 32.16 -1.08 7.66
N GLU A 180 32.00 0.23 7.49
CA GLU A 180 33.15 1.13 7.38
C GLU A 180 34.02 1.01 8.65
N ALA A 181 35.29 0.64 8.46
CA ALA A 181 36.24 0.66 9.56
C ALA A 181 36.36 2.11 10.06
N PRO A 182 36.33 2.35 11.38
CA PRO A 182 36.53 3.70 11.91
C PRO A 182 37.81 4.30 11.38
N GLY A 183 37.74 5.33 10.52
CA GLY A 183 38.89 6.03 9.97
C GLY A 183 39.13 5.86 8.46
N ALA A 184 38.24 5.27 7.68
CA ALA A 184 38.34 5.31 6.23
C ALA A 184 38.06 6.73 5.72
N GLU A 185 39.08 7.48 5.34
CA GLU A 185 38.93 8.74 4.61
C GLU A 185 38.46 8.43 3.19
N ILE A 186 37.30 8.97 2.81
CA ILE A 186 36.86 8.98 1.42
C ILE A 186 37.71 9.98 0.66
N THR A 187 38.68 9.50 -0.11
CA THR A 187 39.39 10.32 -1.08
C THR A 187 38.54 10.44 -2.33
N VAL A 188 38.04 11.64 -2.62
CA VAL A 188 37.30 12.00 -3.84
C VAL A 188 38.33 12.32 -4.93
#